data_c220a04e9614a1fa4ad1129555e3d0db
#
_entry.id   c220a04e9614a1fa4ad1129555e3d0db
#
_cell.length_a   1.000
_cell.length_b   1.000
_cell.length_c   1.000
_cell.angle_alpha   90.00
_cell.angle_beta   90.00
_cell.angle_gamma   90.00
#
_symmetry.space_group_name_H-M   'P 1'
#
loop_
_entity.id
_entity.type
_entity.pdbx_description
1 polymer ?
#
loop_
_entity_poly.entity_id
_entity_poly.type
_entity_poly.pdbx_seq_one_letter_code
_entity_poly.pdbx_strand_id
1 'polypeptide(L)'
;LIPPMPSIDLGDIDPALEGEWTIETKDGPITVTTVFELTKQRASEHTPEMAQDITGINAEVIREVARKFAEAKPAMIYAGYRASKYLHGDLLQRAFFLLLCITGNTGKEGGGLTITNLAKDDAVFPFAMRNPIAAFRVATLSRWDYTHGDMKELNKKVYGEELAEEHDRYFQKSIDNGWFPDYSKVPWKMGMFSGTNPASWRSSGQHWRENAFGKLETIVTFATDMGTTAMYSDYVLPIAHHYERHDFHLEPRTPYMQVINKAVEPLGESVDDWTAYERLSKAIAQRATERDIKPIDDNVVGVPFKRDFKNFHNDYTSDGAIRSVKDVIEFLLSNSSGIQKVSYD
;
A
#
# COMPACT_ATOMS: atom_id res chain seq x y z
N LEU A 1 -17.23 5.89 -8.36
CA LEU A 1 -18.22 5.68 -7.29
C LEU A 1 -18.45 4.18 -7.15
N ILE A 2 -18.06 3.62 -6.03
CA ILE A 2 -18.48 2.27 -5.65
C ILE A 2 -19.97 2.41 -5.34
N PRO A 3 -20.87 1.69 -6.03
CA PRO A 3 -22.27 1.75 -5.69
C PRO A 3 -22.46 1.34 -4.22
N PRO A 4 -23.41 1.94 -3.49
CA PRO A 4 -23.68 1.53 -2.14
C PRO A 4 -23.94 0.03 -2.13
N MET A 5 -23.24 -0.70 -1.25
CA MET A 5 -23.53 -2.14 -1.09
C MET A 5 -25.00 -2.28 -0.69
N PRO A 6 -25.75 -3.18 -1.32
CA PRO A 6 -27.13 -3.40 -0.92
C PRO A 6 -27.13 -3.82 0.55
N SER A 7 -27.86 -3.07 1.37
CA SER A 7 -28.15 -3.49 2.74
C SER A 7 -29.07 -4.72 2.67
N ILE A 8 -28.76 -5.73 3.43
CA ILE A 8 -29.69 -6.85 3.63
C ILE A 8 -30.82 -6.31 4.52
N ASP A 9 -31.99 -6.18 3.96
CA ASP A 9 -33.19 -5.87 4.73
C ASP A 9 -33.66 -7.19 5.37
N LEU A 10 -33.55 -7.28 6.68
CA LEU A 10 -33.98 -8.46 7.46
C LEU A 10 -35.46 -8.38 7.85
N GLY A 11 -36.14 -7.27 7.57
CA GLY A 11 -37.50 -7.04 8.01
C GLY A 11 -37.63 -7.22 9.54
N ASP A 12 -38.56 -8.06 9.98
CA ASP A 12 -38.80 -8.37 11.40
C ASP A 12 -37.92 -9.54 11.91
N ILE A 13 -36.96 -10.03 11.12
CA ILE A 13 -36.10 -11.14 11.52
C ILE A 13 -35.00 -10.61 12.46
N ASP A 14 -34.98 -11.14 13.69
CA ASP A 14 -33.91 -10.93 14.65
C ASP A 14 -32.99 -12.17 14.67
N PRO A 15 -31.85 -12.13 13.99
CA PRO A 15 -30.97 -13.27 13.88
C PRO A 15 -30.38 -13.67 15.24
N ALA A 16 -30.48 -14.93 15.60
CA ALA A 16 -29.85 -15.43 16.82
C ALA A 16 -28.34 -15.25 16.78
N LEU A 17 -27.76 -14.75 17.86
CA LEU A 17 -26.30 -14.62 18.01
C LEU A 17 -25.68 -15.92 18.56
N GLU A 18 -26.37 -16.65 19.43
CA GLU A 18 -25.88 -17.83 20.12
C GLU A 18 -26.90 -18.98 19.99
N GLY A 19 -26.44 -20.21 20.04
CA GLY A 19 -27.27 -21.40 20.02
C GLY A 19 -26.80 -22.47 19.04
N GLU A 20 -27.42 -23.62 19.11
CA GLU A 20 -27.21 -24.75 18.21
C GLU A 20 -28.55 -25.17 17.60
N TRP A 21 -28.54 -25.55 16.33
CA TRP A 21 -29.72 -26.02 15.60
C TRP A 21 -29.36 -27.23 14.76
N THR A 22 -30.30 -28.14 14.63
CA THR A 22 -30.21 -29.20 13.62
C THR A 22 -30.96 -28.76 12.40
N ILE A 23 -30.29 -28.73 11.25
CA ILE A 23 -30.88 -28.42 9.97
C ILE A 23 -30.81 -29.62 9.02
N GLU A 24 -31.85 -29.82 8.23
CA GLU A 24 -31.89 -30.85 7.18
C GLU A 24 -31.12 -30.37 5.95
N THR A 25 -30.21 -31.21 5.47
CA THR A 25 -29.49 -30.97 4.24
C THR A 25 -29.70 -32.10 3.25
N LYS A 26 -29.19 -31.96 2.03
CA LYS A 26 -29.25 -33.03 1.02
C LYS A 26 -28.55 -34.30 1.44
N ASP A 27 -27.55 -34.16 2.35
CA ASP A 27 -26.73 -35.27 2.83
C ASP A 27 -27.18 -35.76 4.23
N GLY A 28 -28.33 -35.30 4.72
CA GLY A 28 -28.92 -35.60 6.02
C GLY A 28 -28.84 -34.44 7.02
N PRO A 29 -29.33 -34.66 8.25
CA PRO A 29 -29.34 -33.65 9.30
C PRO A 29 -27.91 -33.32 9.75
N ILE A 30 -27.62 -32.04 9.90
CA ILE A 30 -26.37 -31.54 10.48
C ILE A 30 -26.65 -30.59 11.65
N THR A 31 -25.82 -30.62 12.66
CA THR A 31 -25.84 -29.62 13.74
C THR A 31 -25.02 -28.42 13.34
N VAL A 32 -25.59 -27.22 13.47
CA VAL A 32 -24.95 -25.94 13.16
C VAL A 32 -25.02 -25.02 14.37
N THR A 33 -24.03 -24.13 14.46
CA THR A 33 -24.02 -23.03 15.43
C THR A 33 -23.67 -21.73 14.72
N THR A 34 -23.78 -20.60 15.42
CA THR A 34 -23.47 -19.30 14.82
C THR A 34 -21.96 -19.09 14.75
N VAL A 35 -21.54 -18.26 13.79
CA VAL A 35 -20.13 -17.80 13.71
C VAL A 35 -19.75 -16.99 14.97
N PHE A 36 -20.72 -16.29 15.57
CA PHE A 36 -20.48 -15.55 16.81
C PHE A 36 -20.16 -16.50 17.97
N GLU A 37 -20.91 -17.61 18.12
CA GLU A 37 -20.64 -18.62 19.17
C GLU A 37 -19.24 -19.24 18.98
N LEU A 38 -18.86 -19.61 17.75
CA LEU A 38 -17.53 -20.13 17.46
C LEU A 38 -16.42 -19.09 17.76
N THR A 39 -16.68 -17.83 17.44
CA THR A 39 -15.75 -16.72 17.74
C THR A 39 -15.59 -16.51 19.24
N LYS A 40 -16.69 -16.59 20.02
CA LYS A 40 -16.69 -16.51 21.48
C LYS A 40 -15.92 -17.67 22.12
N GLN A 41 -16.13 -18.88 21.64
CA GLN A 41 -15.36 -20.05 22.07
C GLN A 41 -13.87 -19.87 21.82
N ARG A 42 -13.49 -19.42 20.61
CA ARG A 42 -12.10 -19.14 20.27
C ARG A 42 -11.49 -18.02 21.11
N ALA A 43 -12.22 -16.93 21.34
CA ALA A 43 -11.77 -15.81 22.16
C ALA A 43 -11.57 -16.20 23.63
N SER A 44 -12.38 -17.14 24.16
CA SER A 44 -12.25 -17.61 25.54
C SER A 44 -10.92 -18.32 25.84
N GLU A 45 -10.26 -18.85 24.82
CA GLU A 45 -8.94 -19.45 24.95
C GLU A 45 -7.82 -18.40 25.22
N HIS A 46 -8.11 -17.11 24.97
CA HIS A 46 -7.16 -16.00 25.10
C HIS A 46 -7.55 -15.10 26.28
N THR A 47 -7.26 -15.54 27.48
CA THR A 47 -7.63 -14.79 28.70
C THR A 47 -6.74 -13.56 28.89
N PRO A 48 -7.20 -12.52 29.63
CA PRO A 48 -6.36 -11.39 29.99
C PRO A 48 -5.09 -11.77 30.76
N GLU A 49 -5.13 -12.87 31.54
CA GLU A 49 -3.96 -13.40 32.23
C GLU A 49 -2.92 -13.95 31.24
N MET A 50 -3.36 -14.76 30.28
CA MET A 50 -2.48 -15.22 29.20
C MET A 50 -1.90 -14.05 28.42
N ALA A 51 -2.71 -13.03 28.11
CA ALA A 51 -2.25 -11.84 27.43
C ALA A 51 -1.22 -11.06 28.29
N GLN A 52 -1.38 -10.99 29.60
CA GLN A 52 -0.40 -10.42 30.52
C GLN A 52 0.93 -11.16 30.44
N ASP A 53 0.92 -12.49 30.45
CA ASP A 53 2.14 -13.29 30.40
C ASP A 53 2.92 -13.09 29.08
N ILE A 54 2.19 -12.87 27.98
CA ILE A 54 2.80 -12.64 26.64
C ILE A 54 3.28 -11.19 26.47
N THR A 55 2.48 -10.22 26.91
CA THR A 55 2.70 -8.80 26.58
C THR A 55 3.33 -7.99 27.70
N GLY A 56 3.28 -8.49 28.95
CA GLY A 56 3.66 -7.75 30.16
C GLY A 56 2.63 -6.71 30.61
N ILE A 57 1.48 -6.59 29.94
CA ILE A 57 0.40 -5.67 30.33
C ILE A 57 -0.47 -6.33 31.37
N ASN A 58 -0.69 -5.65 32.50
CA ASN A 58 -1.50 -6.18 33.60
C ASN A 58 -2.93 -6.54 33.14
N ALA A 59 -3.42 -7.72 33.51
CA ALA A 59 -4.72 -8.25 33.12
C ALA A 59 -5.90 -7.32 33.48
N GLU A 60 -5.83 -6.64 34.64
CA GLU A 60 -6.88 -5.68 35.03
C GLU A 60 -6.89 -4.42 34.13
N VAL A 61 -5.72 -3.98 33.67
CA VAL A 61 -5.63 -2.88 32.69
C VAL A 61 -6.25 -3.30 31.36
N ILE A 62 -6.01 -4.54 30.91
CA ILE A 62 -6.64 -5.06 29.69
C ILE A 62 -8.18 -5.07 29.84
N ARG A 63 -8.70 -5.52 30.96
CA ARG A 63 -10.15 -5.52 31.26
C ARG A 63 -10.72 -4.11 31.31
N GLU A 64 -10.02 -3.19 31.95
CA GLU A 64 -10.43 -1.77 32.05
C GLU A 64 -10.51 -1.12 30.67
N VAL A 65 -9.48 -1.30 29.84
CA VAL A 65 -9.46 -0.75 28.46
C VAL A 65 -10.60 -1.35 27.63
N ALA A 66 -10.85 -2.66 27.74
CA ALA A 66 -11.94 -3.31 27.02
C ALA A 66 -13.31 -2.73 27.42
N ARG A 67 -13.57 -2.53 28.73
CA ARG A 67 -14.82 -1.91 29.20
C ARG A 67 -14.97 -0.48 28.71
N LYS A 68 -13.92 0.36 28.86
CA LYS A 68 -13.93 1.75 28.39
C LYS A 68 -14.17 1.84 26.89
N PHE A 69 -13.57 0.94 26.11
CA PHE A 69 -13.80 0.88 24.67
C PHE A 69 -15.25 0.49 24.33
N ALA A 70 -15.82 -0.47 25.06
CA ALA A 70 -17.21 -0.89 24.87
C ALA A 70 -18.22 0.21 25.26
N GLU A 71 -17.92 1.00 26.29
CA GLU A 71 -18.78 2.09 26.79
C GLU A 71 -18.70 3.35 25.90
N ALA A 72 -17.53 3.62 25.32
CA ALA A 72 -17.32 4.79 24.47
C ALA A 72 -18.17 4.72 23.19
N LYS A 73 -18.96 5.77 22.92
CA LYS A 73 -19.81 5.91 21.74
C LYS A 73 -19.72 7.34 21.16
N PRO A 74 -19.06 7.53 20.02
CA PRO A 74 -18.32 6.54 19.23
C PRO A 74 -16.95 6.18 19.81
N ALA A 75 -16.44 4.99 19.44
CA ALA A 75 -15.07 4.59 19.66
C ALA A 75 -14.38 4.29 18.32
N MET A 76 -13.13 4.69 18.19
CA MET A 76 -12.32 4.49 16.99
C MET A 76 -11.01 3.79 17.34
N ILE A 77 -10.58 2.89 16.46
CA ILE A 77 -9.24 2.30 16.52
C ILE A 77 -8.38 2.98 15.45
N TYR A 78 -7.27 3.55 15.89
CA TYR A 78 -6.24 4.08 15.01
C TYR A 78 -5.09 3.07 14.95
N ALA A 79 -4.99 2.32 13.84
CA ALA A 79 -3.96 1.32 13.65
C ALA A 79 -2.79 1.88 12.83
N GLY A 80 -1.57 1.60 13.28
CA GLY A 80 -0.38 1.95 12.52
C GLY A 80 -0.23 1.08 11.28
N TYR A 81 0.36 1.62 10.22
CA TYR A 81 0.61 0.92 8.95
C TYR A 81 1.45 -0.37 9.12
N ARG A 82 2.20 -0.48 10.21
CA ARG A 82 3.00 -1.67 10.53
C ARG A 82 2.21 -2.81 11.15
N ALA A 83 1.02 -2.56 11.66
CA ALA A 83 0.23 -3.55 12.42
C ALA A 83 -0.02 -4.85 11.64
N SER A 84 -0.07 -4.79 10.30
CA SER A 84 -0.26 -5.95 9.42
C SER A 84 1.02 -6.54 8.83
N LYS A 85 2.21 -6.02 9.18
CA LYS A 85 3.49 -6.45 8.58
C LYS A 85 4.22 -7.56 9.35
N TYR A 86 3.56 -8.16 10.33
CA TYR A 86 4.07 -9.29 11.09
C TYR A 86 3.43 -10.59 10.61
N LEU A 87 4.03 -11.70 10.95
CA LEU A 87 3.38 -13.00 10.79
C LEU A 87 2.01 -12.97 11.49
N HIS A 88 0.96 -13.38 10.78
CA HIS A 88 -0.43 -13.28 11.24
C HIS A 88 -0.92 -11.84 11.52
N GLY A 89 -0.30 -10.83 10.91
CA GLY A 89 -0.75 -9.44 11.05
C GLY A 89 -2.16 -9.17 10.52
N ASP A 90 -2.67 -10.00 9.60
CA ASP A 90 -4.05 -10.00 9.14
C ASP A 90 -5.03 -10.36 10.26
N LEU A 91 -4.66 -11.28 11.16
CA LEU A 91 -5.49 -11.64 12.32
C LEU A 91 -5.63 -10.47 13.29
N LEU A 92 -4.58 -9.66 13.47
CA LEU A 92 -4.67 -8.44 14.27
C LEU A 92 -5.70 -7.45 13.70
N GLN A 93 -5.71 -7.25 12.38
CA GLN A 93 -6.68 -6.39 11.71
C GLN A 93 -8.11 -6.93 11.87
N ARG A 94 -8.30 -8.24 11.72
CA ARG A 94 -9.59 -8.91 11.94
C ARG A 94 -10.07 -8.75 13.39
N ALA A 95 -9.16 -8.83 14.37
CA ALA A 95 -9.49 -8.60 15.77
C ALA A 95 -9.96 -7.16 16.03
N PHE A 96 -9.35 -6.16 15.39
CA PHE A 96 -9.81 -4.77 15.47
C PHE A 96 -11.22 -4.61 14.88
N PHE A 97 -11.50 -5.20 13.72
CA PHE A 97 -12.85 -5.19 13.15
C PHE A 97 -13.86 -5.89 14.04
N LEU A 98 -13.49 -7.04 14.63
CA LEU A 98 -14.36 -7.74 15.57
C LEU A 98 -14.74 -6.85 16.75
N LEU A 99 -13.76 -6.18 17.39
CA LEU A 99 -14.01 -5.25 18.50
C LEU A 99 -15.00 -4.13 18.12
N LEU A 100 -14.83 -3.56 16.94
CA LEU A 100 -15.72 -2.50 16.44
C LEU A 100 -17.13 -3.03 16.15
N CYS A 101 -17.24 -4.23 15.59
CA CYS A 101 -18.54 -4.87 15.31
C CYS A 101 -19.32 -5.18 16.60
N ILE A 102 -18.69 -5.90 17.54
CA ILE A 102 -19.37 -6.32 18.79
C ILE A 102 -19.70 -5.14 19.72
N THR A 103 -19.00 -4.00 19.57
CA THR A 103 -19.29 -2.77 20.33
C THR A 103 -20.16 -1.79 19.56
N GLY A 104 -20.61 -2.12 18.33
CA GLY A 104 -21.49 -1.29 17.53
C GLY A 104 -20.86 0.04 17.08
N ASN A 105 -19.56 0.07 16.84
CA ASN A 105 -18.83 1.26 16.41
C ASN A 105 -18.54 1.30 14.90
N THR A 106 -18.97 0.29 14.15
CA THR A 106 -18.82 0.24 12.69
C THR A 106 -19.86 1.14 12.01
N GLY A 107 -19.42 1.91 11.00
CA GLY A 107 -20.30 2.75 10.19
C GLY A 107 -20.88 3.99 10.89
N LYS A 108 -20.30 4.41 12.00
CA LYS A 108 -20.69 5.63 12.73
C LYS A 108 -19.64 6.73 12.57
N GLU A 109 -20.09 7.98 12.49
CA GLU A 109 -19.19 9.13 12.52
C GLU A 109 -18.38 9.12 13.81
N GLY A 110 -17.05 9.29 13.68
CA GLY A 110 -16.10 9.21 14.79
C GLY A 110 -15.81 7.80 15.29
N GLY A 111 -16.43 6.76 14.70
CA GLY A 111 -16.15 5.35 14.98
C GLY A 111 -15.34 4.69 13.86
N GLY A 112 -15.05 3.41 14.06
CA GLY A 112 -14.43 2.59 13.02
C GLY A 112 -12.92 2.39 13.18
N LEU A 113 -12.32 1.83 12.13
CA LEU A 113 -10.89 1.59 12.03
C LEU A 113 -10.30 2.50 10.97
N THR A 114 -9.27 3.25 11.30
CA THR A 114 -8.48 3.98 10.31
C THR A 114 -7.04 3.52 10.31
N ILE A 115 -6.53 3.24 9.11
CA ILE A 115 -5.12 2.88 8.87
C ILE A 115 -4.53 3.86 7.87
N THR A 116 -5.22 4.03 6.75
CA THR A 116 -4.83 4.89 5.64
C THR A 116 -6.08 5.31 4.89
N ASN A 117 -6.26 6.59 4.70
CA ASN A 117 -7.37 7.12 3.89
C ASN A 117 -6.81 7.67 2.57
N LEU A 118 -6.95 6.91 1.49
CA LEU A 118 -6.51 7.28 0.14
C LEU A 118 -7.63 7.97 -0.68
N ALA A 119 -8.81 8.17 -0.08
CA ALA A 119 -9.98 8.63 -0.83
C ALA A 119 -10.06 10.14 -1.04
N LYS A 120 -9.17 10.93 -0.43
CA LYS A 120 -9.22 12.40 -0.53
C LYS A 120 -8.63 12.94 -1.83
N ASP A 121 -7.70 12.21 -2.40
CA ASP A 121 -6.90 12.58 -3.55
C ASP A 121 -7.13 11.64 -4.74
N ASP A 122 -8.37 11.23 -4.91
CA ASP A 122 -8.72 10.29 -5.98
C ASP A 122 -8.30 10.76 -7.38
N ALA A 123 -8.09 12.06 -7.58
CA ALA A 123 -7.51 12.58 -8.81
C ALA A 123 -6.05 12.17 -9.04
N VAL A 124 -5.32 11.67 -8.04
CA VAL A 124 -3.97 11.12 -8.23
C VAL A 124 -4.00 9.91 -9.15
N PHE A 125 -5.04 9.09 -9.08
CA PHE A 125 -5.19 7.93 -9.93
C PHE A 125 -5.38 8.30 -11.42
N PRO A 126 -6.35 9.15 -11.82
CA PRO A 126 -6.44 9.65 -13.20
C PRO A 126 -5.17 10.35 -13.66
N PHE A 127 -4.49 11.10 -12.79
CA PHE A 127 -3.23 11.73 -13.11
C PHE A 127 -2.13 10.70 -13.41
N ALA A 128 -1.99 9.66 -12.59
CA ALA A 128 -1.05 8.58 -12.79
C ALA A 128 -1.44 7.68 -13.99
N MET A 129 -2.73 7.50 -14.23
CA MET A 129 -3.29 6.66 -15.30
C MET A 129 -3.15 7.25 -16.71
N ARG A 130 -2.70 8.50 -16.85
CA ARG A 130 -2.25 9.00 -18.15
C ARG A 130 -1.10 8.16 -18.72
N ASN A 131 -0.41 7.46 -17.82
CA ASN A 131 0.53 6.41 -18.14
C ASN A 131 0.06 5.13 -17.40
N PRO A 132 -0.82 4.31 -18.01
CA PRO A 132 -1.52 3.22 -17.31
C PRO A 132 -0.59 2.19 -16.66
N ILE A 133 0.64 2.10 -17.13
CA ILE A 133 1.61 1.11 -16.65
C ILE A 133 2.13 1.44 -15.26
N ALA A 134 2.26 2.72 -14.93
CA ALA A 134 2.79 3.14 -13.62
C ALA A 134 1.91 2.68 -12.45
N ALA A 135 0.58 2.79 -12.58
CA ALA A 135 -0.37 2.41 -11.53
C ALA A 135 -0.44 0.89 -11.32
N PHE A 136 -0.38 0.11 -12.38
CA PHE A 136 -0.49 -1.36 -12.29
C PHE A 136 0.79 -2.04 -11.76
N ARG A 137 1.94 -1.40 -11.85
CA ARG A 137 3.22 -1.97 -11.40
C ARG A 137 3.50 -1.80 -9.91
N VAL A 138 2.69 -1.06 -9.17
CA VAL A 138 2.76 -1.03 -7.70
C VAL A 138 2.63 -2.45 -7.11
N ALA A 139 1.83 -3.31 -7.73
CA ALA A 139 1.67 -4.70 -7.32
C ALA A 139 2.93 -5.58 -7.53
N THR A 140 3.89 -5.15 -8.36
CA THR A 140 5.11 -5.93 -8.63
C THR A 140 6.18 -5.80 -7.53
N LEU A 141 5.98 -4.91 -6.55
CA LEU A 141 6.86 -4.83 -5.39
C LEU A 141 6.88 -6.13 -4.57
N SER A 142 5.71 -6.77 -4.40
CA SER A 142 5.63 -8.08 -3.74
C SER A 142 6.41 -9.15 -4.49
N ARG A 143 6.40 -9.06 -5.82
CA ARG A 143 7.13 -9.96 -6.68
C ARG A 143 8.64 -9.74 -6.63
N TRP A 144 9.06 -8.50 -6.53
CA TRP A 144 10.46 -8.19 -6.32
C TRP A 144 10.99 -8.90 -5.08
N ASP A 145 10.30 -8.80 -3.94
CA ASP A 145 10.66 -9.50 -2.72
C ASP A 145 10.73 -11.02 -2.94
N TYR A 146 9.76 -11.58 -3.68
CA TYR A 146 9.70 -13.01 -3.98
C TYR A 146 10.86 -13.48 -4.87
N THR A 147 11.14 -12.78 -5.96
CA THR A 147 12.15 -13.23 -6.94
C THR A 147 13.58 -12.94 -6.52
N HIS A 148 13.79 -11.99 -5.62
CA HIS A 148 15.11 -11.52 -5.19
C HIS A 148 15.38 -11.79 -3.72
N GLY A 149 14.39 -12.24 -2.97
CA GLY A 149 14.40 -12.37 -1.53
C GLY A 149 14.27 -13.78 -0.96
N ASP A 150 14.44 -14.87 -1.73
CA ASP A 150 14.30 -16.28 -1.28
C ASP A 150 12.98 -16.56 -0.55
N MET A 151 11.90 -15.89 -0.97
CA MET A 151 10.57 -16.05 -0.35
C MET A 151 10.07 -17.49 -0.39
N LYS A 152 10.50 -18.29 -1.38
CA LYS A 152 10.15 -19.71 -1.47
C LYS A 152 10.72 -20.48 -0.26
N GLU A 153 11.98 -20.28 0.07
CA GLU A 153 12.61 -20.94 1.22
C GLU A 153 12.04 -20.41 2.55
N LEU A 154 11.71 -19.13 2.63
CA LEU A 154 11.04 -18.57 3.79
C LEU A 154 9.65 -19.18 3.97
N ASN A 155 8.87 -19.30 2.90
CA ASN A 155 7.55 -19.93 2.93
C ASN A 155 7.63 -21.39 3.39
N LYS A 156 8.64 -22.16 2.96
CA LYS A 156 8.87 -23.53 3.44
C LYS A 156 9.08 -23.58 4.95
N LYS A 157 9.88 -22.66 5.48
CA LYS A 157 10.14 -22.58 6.94
C LYS A 157 8.92 -22.20 7.75
N VAL A 158 8.04 -21.35 7.22
CA VAL A 158 6.90 -20.79 7.96
C VAL A 158 5.66 -21.64 7.82
N TYR A 159 5.37 -22.13 6.62
CA TYR A 159 4.11 -22.80 6.28
C TYR A 159 4.25 -24.30 5.99
N GLY A 160 5.49 -24.80 5.95
CA GLY A 160 5.79 -26.17 5.53
C GLY A 160 5.92 -26.30 4.02
N GLU A 161 6.47 -27.44 3.61
CA GLU A 161 6.86 -27.68 2.22
C GLU A 161 5.65 -27.73 1.27
N GLU A 162 4.60 -28.42 1.67
CA GLU A 162 3.38 -28.61 0.86
C GLU A 162 2.71 -27.28 0.49
N LEU A 163 2.46 -26.40 1.48
CA LEU A 163 1.85 -25.10 1.23
C LEU A 163 2.78 -24.14 0.46
N ALA A 164 4.08 -24.24 0.69
CA ALA A 164 5.06 -23.43 -0.05
C ALA A 164 5.12 -23.85 -1.53
N GLU A 165 5.07 -25.15 -1.82
CA GLU A 165 5.01 -25.66 -3.21
C GLU A 165 3.69 -25.32 -3.88
N GLU A 166 2.57 -25.39 -3.17
CA GLU A 166 1.28 -24.98 -3.69
C GLU A 166 1.28 -23.48 -4.03
N HIS A 167 1.80 -22.64 -3.16
CA HIS A 167 1.95 -21.20 -3.41
C HIS A 167 2.84 -20.93 -4.63
N ASP A 168 3.98 -21.60 -4.74
CA ASP A 168 4.90 -21.45 -5.86
C ASP A 168 4.24 -21.88 -7.19
N ARG A 169 3.45 -22.95 -7.18
CA ARG A 169 2.67 -23.40 -8.34
C ARG A 169 1.65 -22.36 -8.81
N TYR A 170 0.90 -21.72 -7.88
CA TYR A 170 -0.03 -20.64 -8.25
C TYR A 170 0.70 -19.40 -8.73
N PHE A 171 1.83 -19.14 -8.16
CA PHE A 171 2.68 -18.04 -8.57
C PHE A 171 3.22 -18.26 -10.01
N GLN A 172 3.72 -19.46 -10.31
CA GLN A 172 4.15 -19.81 -11.67
C GLN A 172 2.98 -19.74 -12.67
N LYS A 173 1.80 -20.22 -12.28
CA LYS A 173 0.59 -20.08 -13.10
C LYS A 173 0.25 -18.61 -13.42
N SER A 174 0.51 -17.67 -12.49
CA SER A 174 0.31 -16.26 -12.73
C SER A 174 1.28 -15.70 -13.78
N ILE A 175 2.51 -16.23 -13.85
CA ILE A 175 3.47 -15.89 -14.88
C ILE A 175 3.02 -16.46 -16.24
N ASP A 176 2.66 -17.74 -16.26
CA ASP A 176 2.27 -18.43 -17.47
C ASP A 176 1.03 -17.80 -18.12
N ASN A 177 0.12 -17.25 -17.30
CA ASN A 177 -1.05 -16.49 -17.74
C ASN A 177 -0.74 -15.02 -18.13
N GLY A 178 0.50 -14.57 -18.00
CA GLY A 178 0.89 -13.18 -18.29
C GLY A 178 0.37 -12.14 -17.29
N TRP A 179 -0.11 -12.57 -16.12
CA TRP A 179 -0.57 -11.65 -15.06
C TRP A 179 0.60 -10.95 -14.35
N PHE A 180 1.75 -11.63 -14.31
CA PHE A 180 3.01 -11.06 -13.85
C PHE A 180 4.10 -11.24 -14.91
N PRO A 181 5.03 -10.27 -15.05
CA PRO A 181 6.16 -10.43 -15.95
C PRO A 181 7.07 -11.56 -15.47
N ASP A 182 7.64 -12.26 -16.45
CA ASP A 182 8.66 -13.27 -16.20
C ASP A 182 10.04 -12.61 -16.07
N TYR A 183 10.45 -12.33 -14.84
CA TYR A 183 11.74 -11.69 -14.58
C TYR A 183 12.97 -12.58 -14.82
N SER A 184 12.79 -13.86 -15.05
CA SER A 184 13.88 -14.72 -15.53
C SER A 184 14.24 -14.38 -16.97
N LYS A 185 13.26 -13.94 -17.76
CA LYS A 185 13.45 -13.50 -19.16
C LYS A 185 13.78 -12.02 -19.27
N VAL A 186 13.23 -11.20 -18.36
CA VAL A 186 13.45 -9.74 -18.34
C VAL A 186 13.89 -9.34 -16.93
N PRO A 187 15.15 -9.60 -16.57
CA PRO A 187 15.66 -9.22 -15.25
C PRO A 187 15.68 -7.71 -15.05
N TRP A 188 15.47 -7.28 -13.84
CA TRP A 188 15.63 -5.88 -13.48
C TRP A 188 17.11 -5.51 -13.53
N LYS A 189 17.41 -4.44 -14.26
CA LYS A 189 18.78 -3.94 -14.45
C LYS A 189 19.05 -2.68 -13.66
N MET A 190 18.00 -1.85 -13.43
CA MET A 190 18.12 -0.61 -12.68
C MET A 190 17.10 -0.55 -11.55
N GLY A 191 17.57 -0.16 -10.36
CA GLY A 191 16.75 0.23 -9.23
C GLY A 191 16.76 1.75 -9.05
N MET A 192 15.59 2.36 -9.01
CA MET A 192 15.44 3.78 -8.65
C MET A 192 14.64 3.90 -7.38
N PHE A 193 15.20 4.53 -6.36
CA PHE A 193 14.62 4.64 -5.03
C PHE A 193 14.36 6.09 -4.68
N SER A 194 13.09 6.46 -4.51
CA SER A 194 12.66 7.78 -4.06
C SER A 194 11.70 7.62 -2.89
N GLY A 195 11.89 8.41 -1.83
CA GLY A 195 11.08 8.36 -0.61
C GLY A 195 11.13 7.01 0.13
N THR A 196 12.16 6.20 -0.10
CA THR A 196 12.27 4.85 0.45
C THR A 196 13.72 4.47 0.77
N ASN A 197 13.90 3.66 1.82
CA ASN A 197 15.21 3.16 2.24
C ASN A 197 15.15 1.64 2.50
N PRO A 198 14.96 0.82 1.43
CA PRO A 198 14.74 -0.62 1.58
C PRO A 198 15.89 -1.35 2.26
N ALA A 199 17.13 -0.89 2.09
CA ALA A 199 18.29 -1.49 2.74
C ALA A 199 18.30 -1.36 4.27
N SER A 200 17.45 -0.49 4.84
CA SER A 200 17.37 -0.28 6.29
C SER A 200 15.99 -0.63 6.86
N TRP A 201 14.91 -0.15 6.28
CA TRP A 201 13.58 -0.22 6.90
C TRP A 201 12.68 -1.34 6.40
N ARG A 202 13.06 -2.06 5.32
CA ARG A 202 12.38 -3.27 4.88
C ARG A 202 12.71 -4.44 5.78
N SER A 203 11.80 -5.40 5.88
CA SER A 203 12.10 -6.70 6.47
C SER A 203 13.29 -7.30 5.73
N SER A 204 14.26 -7.84 6.49
CA SER A 204 15.49 -8.40 5.92
C SER A 204 16.32 -7.40 5.09
N GLY A 205 16.61 -6.22 5.64
CA GLY A 205 17.45 -5.21 4.98
C GLY A 205 18.80 -5.75 4.52
N GLN A 206 19.38 -6.71 5.26
CA GLN A 206 20.60 -7.43 4.84
C GLN A 206 20.38 -8.19 3.53
N HIS A 207 19.25 -8.89 3.43
CA HIS A 207 18.89 -9.65 2.24
C HIS A 207 18.72 -8.76 1.00
N TRP A 208 18.15 -7.56 1.20
CA TRP A 208 18.09 -6.54 0.15
C TRP A 208 19.46 -6.15 -0.36
N ARG A 209 20.43 -5.90 0.54
CA ARG A 209 21.80 -5.52 0.17
C ARG A 209 22.53 -6.66 -0.54
N GLU A 210 22.41 -7.87 -0.04
CA GLU A 210 23.20 -9.02 -0.53
C GLU A 210 22.59 -9.64 -1.80
N ASN A 211 21.27 -9.73 -1.89
CA ASN A 211 20.61 -10.46 -2.99
C ASN A 211 19.96 -9.52 -4.02
N ALA A 212 19.22 -8.49 -3.59
CA ALA A 212 18.51 -7.65 -4.52
C ALA A 212 19.42 -6.66 -5.23
N PHE A 213 20.23 -5.92 -4.47
CA PHE A 213 21.10 -4.90 -5.04
C PHE A 213 22.23 -5.49 -5.89
N GLY A 214 22.78 -6.63 -5.48
CA GLY A 214 23.83 -7.33 -6.26
C GLY A 214 23.39 -7.83 -7.63
N LYS A 215 22.09 -7.87 -7.90
CA LYS A 215 21.52 -8.25 -9.22
C LYS A 215 21.24 -7.06 -10.14
N LEU A 216 21.38 -5.84 -9.64
CA LEU A 216 21.17 -4.62 -10.42
C LEU A 216 22.48 -4.14 -11.06
N GLU A 217 22.38 -3.68 -12.31
CA GLU A 217 23.49 -3.05 -13.01
C GLU A 217 23.69 -1.59 -12.57
N THR A 218 22.62 -0.94 -12.09
CA THR A 218 22.64 0.46 -11.64
C THR A 218 21.63 0.70 -10.53
N ILE A 219 22.05 1.41 -9.50
CA ILE A 219 21.19 1.84 -8.38
C ILE A 219 21.23 3.36 -8.29
N VAL A 220 20.07 3.99 -8.36
CA VAL A 220 19.90 5.44 -8.23
C VAL A 220 19.01 5.74 -7.03
N THR A 221 19.44 6.60 -6.14
CA THR A 221 18.63 7.04 -5.02
C THR A 221 18.41 8.54 -5.05
N PHE A 222 17.14 8.93 -4.92
CA PHE A 222 16.71 10.31 -4.69
C PHE A 222 16.57 10.48 -3.17
N ALA A 223 17.41 11.29 -2.55
CA ALA A 223 17.49 11.35 -1.09
C ALA A 223 17.82 12.76 -0.57
N THR A 224 17.32 13.05 0.61
CA THR A 224 17.65 14.26 1.39
C THR A 224 18.93 14.07 2.23
N ASP A 225 19.33 12.81 2.44
CA ASP A 225 20.46 12.42 3.29
C ASP A 225 21.10 11.11 2.79
N MET A 226 22.29 10.82 3.29
CA MET A 226 23.04 9.60 2.96
C MET A 226 22.57 8.42 3.82
N GLY A 227 21.27 8.04 3.68
CA GLY A 227 20.74 6.83 4.30
C GLY A 227 21.35 5.55 3.74
N THR A 228 21.07 4.39 4.38
CA THR A 228 21.70 3.10 4.01
C THR A 228 21.54 2.77 2.53
N THR A 229 20.36 2.96 1.94
CA THR A 229 20.17 2.70 0.50
C THR A 229 21.03 3.62 -0.36
N ALA A 230 21.14 4.89 -0.01
CA ALA A 230 21.98 5.86 -0.71
C ALA A 230 23.46 5.44 -0.67
N MET A 231 23.93 4.90 0.46
CA MET A 231 25.32 4.40 0.60
C MET A 231 25.64 3.19 -0.30
N TYR A 232 24.62 2.46 -0.76
CA TYR A 232 24.76 1.34 -1.70
C TYR A 232 24.43 1.73 -3.15
N SER A 233 24.15 3.00 -3.42
CA SER A 233 23.77 3.47 -4.76
C SER A 233 24.98 3.93 -5.57
N ASP A 234 24.91 3.71 -6.88
CA ASP A 234 25.90 4.23 -7.84
C ASP A 234 25.72 5.74 -8.05
N TYR A 235 24.48 6.21 -7.95
CA TYR A 235 24.14 7.63 -8.05
C TYR A 235 23.20 8.04 -6.93
N VAL A 236 23.56 9.12 -6.25
CA VAL A 236 22.69 9.76 -5.25
C VAL A 236 22.34 11.16 -5.76
N LEU A 237 21.06 11.38 -5.99
CA LEU A 237 20.54 12.66 -6.47
C LEU A 237 19.92 13.43 -5.31
N PRO A 238 20.40 14.65 -5.00
CA PRO A 238 19.89 15.40 -3.87
C PRO A 238 18.47 15.91 -4.12
N ILE A 239 17.56 15.63 -3.19
CA ILE A 239 16.16 16.07 -3.22
C ILE A 239 15.92 17.08 -2.10
N ALA A 240 15.15 18.11 -2.42
CA ALA A 240 14.77 19.16 -1.50
C ALA A 240 13.99 18.61 -0.30
N HIS A 241 14.35 19.06 0.90
CA HIS A 241 13.66 18.73 2.13
C HIS A 241 12.28 19.41 2.22
N HIS A 242 11.42 18.99 3.15
CA HIS A 242 10.04 19.51 3.30
C HIS A 242 9.93 21.03 3.38
N TYR A 243 10.86 21.72 4.02
CA TYR A 243 10.86 23.18 4.11
C TYR A 243 11.40 23.89 2.85
N GLU A 244 12.02 23.12 1.97
CA GLU A 244 12.70 23.63 0.78
C GLU A 244 11.86 23.46 -0.50
N ARG A 245 10.65 22.90 -0.41
CA ARG A 245 9.78 22.64 -1.56
C ARG A 245 8.33 22.99 -1.29
N HIS A 246 7.60 23.20 -2.38
CA HIS A 246 6.14 23.15 -2.33
C HIS A 246 5.73 21.67 -2.32
N ASP A 247 4.70 21.33 -1.56
CA ASP A 247 4.21 19.97 -1.47
C ASP A 247 2.73 19.96 -1.08
N PHE A 248 2.17 18.79 -1.07
CA PHE A 248 0.81 18.51 -0.76
C PHE A 248 0.78 17.38 0.27
N HIS A 249 0.34 17.68 1.47
CA HIS A 249 0.32 16.71 2.53
C HIS A 249 -1.06 16.09 2.67
N LEU A 250 -1.14 14.82 2.35
CA LEU A 250 -2.26 13.94 2.62
C LEU A 250 -1.93 13.06 3.79
N GLU A 251 -2.13 13.58 4.98
CA GLU A 251 -2.04 12.74 6.16
C GLU A 251 -3.28 11.84 6.21
N PRO A 252 -3.12 10.52 6.04
CA PRO A 252 -4.26 9.60 6.02
C PRO A 252 -5.03 9.55 7.35
N ARG A 253 -4.51 10.17 8.38
CA ARG A 253 -5.05 10.20 9.73
C ARG A 253 -5.94 11.40 10.02
N THR A 254 -6.03 12.35 9.11
CA THR A 254 -6.86 13.54 9.26
C THR A 254 -7.75 13.73 8.02
N PRO A 255 -8.99 14.24 8.17
CA PRO A 255 -9.82 14.61 7.04
C PRO A 255 -9.32 15.87 6.33
N TYR A 256 -8.38 16.59 6.91
CA TYR A 256 -7.86 17.83 6.36
C TYR A 256 -6.70 17.56 5.41
N MET A 257 -6.72 18.27 4.31
CA MET A 257 -5.65 18.35 3.34
C MET A 257 -4.82 19.60 3.63
N GLN A 258 -3.52 19.50 3.50
CA GLN A 258 -2.63 20.61 3.76
C GLN A 258 -1.75 20.87 2.54
N VAL A 259 -1.71 22.11 2.12
CA VAL A 259 -0.73 22.60 1.15
C VAL A 259 0.49 23.11 1.92
N ILE A 260 1.65 22.64 1.53
CA ILE A 260 2.93 23.03 2.13
C ILE A 260 3.61 24.02 1.20
N ASN A 261 3.81 25.24 1.68
CA ASN A 261 4.59 26.24 0.95
C ASN A 261 6.07 26.15 1.33
N LYS A 262 6.91 26.30 0.33
CA LYS A 262 8.35 26.40 0.53
C LYS A 262 8.68 27.56 1.48
N ALA A 263 9.44 27.29 2.55
CA ALA A 263 9.85 28.24 3.55
C ALA A 263 11.27 28.81 3.28
N VAL A 264 12.14 28.00 2.69
CA VAL A 264 13.53 28.35 2.37
C VAL A 264 13.91 27.81 1.00
N GLU A 265 14.93 28.36 0.38
CA GLU A 265 15.44 27.84 -0.89
C GLU A 265 16.14 26.49 -0.67
N PRO A 266 16.06 25.57 -1.64
CA PRO A 266 16.78 24.30 -1.61
C PRO A 266 18.28 24.51 -1.45
N LEU A 267 18.91 23.64 -0.66
CA LEU A 267 20.35 23.70 -0.42
C LEU A 267 21.13 23.10 -1.61
N GLY A 268 22.12 23.83 -2.09
CA GLY A 268 23.02 23.38 -3.15
C GLY A 268 22.29 23.10 -4.48
N GLU A 269 22.42 21.90 -5.02
CA GLU A 269 21.80 21.48 -6.29
C GLU A 269 20.49 20.70 -6.09
N SER A 270 19.99 20.61 -4.86
CA SER A 270 18.76 19.86 -4.57
C SER A 270 17.55 20.50 -5.23
N VAL A 271 16.65 19.65 -5.72
CA VAL A 271 15.39 20.04 -6.36
C VAL A 271 14.26 19.19 -5.79
N ASP A 272 13.01 19.63 -5.96
CA ASP A 272 11.87 18.80 -5.63
C ASP A 272 11.76 17.55 -6.53
N ASP A 273 11.04 16.54 -6.07
CA ASP A 273 10.90 15.26 -6.78
C ASP A 273 10.31 15.43 -8.18
N TRP A 274 9.31 16.31 -8.35
CA TRP A 274 8.68 16.55 -9.65
C TRP A 274 9.69 17.10 -10.66
N THR A 275 10.49 18.11 -10.26
CA THR A 275 11.53 18.71 -11.07
C THR A 275 12.63 17.69 -11.43
N ALA A 276 13.02 16.83 -10.49
CA ALA A 276 14.01 15.78 -10.75
C ALA A 276 13.53 14.81 -11.84
N TYR A 277 12.28 14.35 -11.73
CA TYR A 277 11.70 13.45 -12.74
C TYR A 277 11.38 14.17 -14.05
N GLU A 278 11.04 15.46 -14.04
CA GLU A 278 10.89 16.26 -15.26
C GLU A 278 12.20 16.30 -16.05
N ARG A 279 13.31 16.64 -15.39
CA ARG A 279 14.64 16.65 -16.01
C ARG A 279 15.03 15.27 -16.56
N LEU A 280 14.75 14.22 -15.81
CA LEU A 280 14.99 12.85 -16.23
C LEU A 280 14.15 12.47 -17.46
N SER A 281 12.86 12.79 -17.46
CA SER A 281 11.95 12.48 -18.56
C SER A 281 12.38 13.18 -19.86
N LYS A 282 12.84 14.43 -19.73
CA LYS A 282 13.39 15.22 -20.84
C LYS A 282 14.66 14.59 -21.42
N ALA A 283 15.59 14.19 -20.54
CA ALA A 283 16.82 13.52 -20.96
C ALA A 283 16.54 12.17 -21.64
N ILE A 284 15.58 11.40 -21.14
CA ILE A 284 15.15 10.13 -21.75
C ILE A 284 14.56 10.39 -23.15
N ALA A 285 13.66 11.37 -23.29
CA ALA A 285 13.05 11.70 -24.58
C ALA A 285 14.09 12.15 -25.61
N GLN A 286 15.04 12.98 -25.18
CA GLN A 286 16.15 13.39 -26.02
C GLN A 286 16.99 12.19 -26.48
N ARG A 287 17.41 11.32 -25.55
CA ARG A 287 18.20 10.12 -25.89
C ARG A 287 17.44 9.15 -26.78
N ALA A 288 16.15 8.97 -26.54
CA ALA A 288 15.30 8.15 -27.38
C ALA A 288 15.22 8.69 -28.82
N THR A 289 15.18 10.00 -28.97
CA THR A 289 15.21 10.67 -30.28
C THR A 289 16.56 10.48 -30.97
N GLU A 290 17.68 10.77 -30.28
CA GLU A 290 19.04 10.61 -30.81
C GLU A 290 19.34 9.17 -31.27
N ARG A 291 18.79 8.18 -30.57
CA ARG A 291 18.98 6.74 -30.83
C ARG A 291 17.91 6.13 -31.73
N ASP A 292 16.96 6.92 -32.20
CA ASP A 292 15.80 6.48 -32.98
C ASP A 292 15.06 5.29 -32.36
N ILE A 293 14.84 5.34 -31.05
CA ILE A 293 14.10 4.30 -30.35
C ILE A 293 12.67 4.26 -30.88
N LYS A 294 12.24 3.11 -31.35
CA LYS A 294 10.87 2.91 -31.83
C LYS A 294 9.92 2.71 -30.67
N PRO A 295 8.64 3.09 -30.81
CA PRO A 295 7.62 2.74 -29.84
C PRO A 295 7.56 1.24 -29.58
N ILE A 296 7.43 0.84 -28.32
CA ILE A 296 7.33 -0.57 -27.92
C ILE A 296 5.92 -0.89 -27.44
N ASP A 297 5.48 -2.12 -27.69
CA ASP A 297 4.24 -2.62 -27.11
C ASP A 297 4.49 -2.96 -25.64
N ASP A 298 3.77 -2.30 -24.75
CA ASP A 298 3.89 -2.47 -23.31
C ASP A 298 2.50 -2.79 -22.74
N ASN A 299 2.06 -4.00 -23.00
CA ASN A 299 0.76 -4.48 -22.57
C ASN A 299 0.82 -4.85 -21.09
N VAL A 300 0.04 -4.18 -20.27
CA VAL A 300 -0.07 -4.47 -18.84
C VAL A 300 -1.51 -4.84 -18.51
N VAL A 301 -1.68 -6.02 -17.89
CA VAL A 301 -2.99 -6.51 -17.44
C VAL A 301 -4.05 -6.51 -18.56
N GLY A 302 -3.64 -6.87 -19.78
CA GLY A 302 -4.56 -6.96 -20.93
C GLY A 302 -4.97 -5.61 -21.53
N VAL A 303 -4.39 -4.50 -21.11
CA VAL A 303 -4.59 -3.18 -21.73
C VAL A 303 -3.50 -2.96 -22.76
N PRO A 304 -3.82 -2.89 -24.06
CA PRO A 304 -2.86 -2.54 -25.09
C PRO A 304 -2.34 -1.12 -24.88
N PHE A 305 -1.03 -0.96 -24.77
CA PHE A 305 -0.40 0.34 -24.65
C PHE A 305 0.88 0.38 -25.49
N LYS A 306 1.05 1.44 -26.27
CA LYS A 306 2.31 1.73 -26.96
C LYS A 306 3.07 2.81 -26.23
N ARG A 307 4.25 2.44 -25.76
CA ARG A 307 5.15 3.37 -25.11
C ARG A 307 6.09 4.00 -26.14
N ASP A 308 5.97 5.30 -26.31
CA ASP A 308 6.90 6.09 -27.11
C ASP A 308 7.81 6.91 -26.19
N PHE A 309 9.06 6.47 -26.04
CA PHE A 309 10.01 7.18 -25.21
C PHE A 309 10.42 8.54 -25.77
N LYS A 310 10.25 8.80 -27.08
CA LYS A 310 10.48 10.11 -27.65
C LYS A 310 9.48 11.16 -27.16
N ASN A 311 8.27 10.70 -26.81
CA ASN A 311 7.20 11.54 -26.26
C ASN A 311 7.16 11.58 -24.73
N PHE A 312 8.08 10.91 -24.06
CA PHE A 312 8.00 10.65 -22.60
C PHE A 312 7.96 11.94 -21.76
N HIS A 313 8.64 13.00 -22.19
CA HIS A 313 8.60 14.30 -21.52
C HIS A 313 7.23 14.99 -21.68
N ASN A 314 6.63 14.95 -22.86
CA ASN A 314 5.27 15.47 -23.09
C ASN A 314 4.24 14.71 -22.25
N ASP A 315 4.36 13.37 -22.21
CA ASP A 315 3.49 12.55 -21.37
C ASP A 315 3.62 12.93 -19.89
N TYR A 316 4.85 13.17 -19.41
CA TYR A 316 5.10 13.56 -18.02
C TYR A 316 4.51 14.93 -17.69
N THR A 317 4.67 15.91 -18.59
CA THR A 317 4.24 17.28 -18.38
C THR A 317 2.82 17.58 -18.88
N SER A 318 2.08 16.59 -19.38
CA SER A 318 0.78 16.79 -20.07
C SER A 318 0.88 17.81 -21.20
N ASP A 319 1.78 17.59 -22.15
CA ASP A 319 2.06 18.49 -23.25
C ASP A 319 2.42 19.93 -22.78
N GLY A 320 3.11 20.02 -21.64
CA GLY A 320 3.53 21.28 -21.05
C GLY A 320 2.47 22.01 -20.21
N ALA A 321 1.32 21.39 -19.95
CA ALA A 321 0.30 21.94 -19.07
C ALA A 321 0.73 21.91 -17.58
N ILE A 322 1.49 20.90 -17.18
CA ILE A 322 2.08 20.76 -15.85
C ILE A 322 3.55 21.12 -15.91
N ARG A 323 3.94 22.18 -15.23
CA ARG A 323 5.30 22.76 -15.31
C ARG A 323 5.99 22.84 -13.96
N SER A 324 5.26 22.56 -12.88
CA SER A 324 5.75 22.67 -11.51
C SER A 324 4.92 21.82 -10.55
N VAL A 325 5.44 21.63 -9.34
CA VAL A 325 4.68 21.03 -8.22
C VAL A 325 3.39 21.80 -7.93
N LYS A 326 3.39 23.12 -8.08
CA LYS A 326 2.17 23.92 -7.90
C LYS A 326 1.07 23.54 -8.89
N ASP A 327 1.43 23.32 -10.16
CA ASP A 327 0.46 22.87 -11.17
C ASP A 327 -0.09 21.46 -10.85
N VAL A 328 0.74 20.59 -10.27
CA VAL A 328 0.28 19.26 -9.77
C VAL A 328 -0.73 19.44 -8.62
N ILE A 329 -0.40 20.30 -7.66
CA ILE A 329 -1.28 20.58 -6.51
C ILE A 329 -2.61 21.16 -7.02
N GLU A 330 -2.57 22.15 -7.90
CA GLU A 330 -3.76 22.74 -8.51
C GLU A 330 -4.62 21.69 -9.22
N PHE A 331 -4.00 20.81 -9.99
CA PHE A 331 -4.71 19.70 -10.62
C PHE A 331 -5.42 18.81 -9.61
N LEU A 332 -4.75 18.43 -8.51
CA LEU A 332 -5.33 17.59 -7.47
C LEU A 332 -6.48 18.29 -6.75
N LEU A 333 -6.31 19.56 -6.39
CA LEU A 333 -7.33 20.37 -5.73
C LEU A 333 -8.60 20.53 -6.59
N SER A 334 -8.40 20.75 -7.87
CA SER A 334 -9.51 21.00 -8.81
C SER A 334 -10.26 19.74 -9.23
N ASN A 335 -9.63 18.57 -9.17
CA ASN A 335 -10.15 17.34 -9.77
C ASN A 335 -10.47 16.22 -8.77
N SER A 336 -10.04 16.31 -7.51
CA SER A 336 -10.36 15.28 -6.51
C SER A 336 -11.81 15.41 -6.01
N SER A 337 -12.53 14.29 -5.96
CA SER A 337 -13.96 14.29 -5.62
C SER A 337 -14.23 14.49 -4.13
N GLY A 338 -13.31 14.05 -3.28
CA GLY A 338 -13.37 14.18 -1.82
C GLY A 338 -12.97 15.55 -1.29
N ILE A 339 -12.62 16.49 -2.16
CA ILE A 339 -12.12 17.81 -1.81
C ILE A 339 -13.11 18.86 -2.31
N GLN A 340 -13.47 19.81 -1.44
CA GLN A 340 -14.17 21.00 -1.90
C GLN A 340 -13.24 21.72 -2.89
N LYS A 341 -13.74 22.00 -4.11
CA LYS A 341 -12.93 22.65 -5.14
C LYS A 341 -12.44 24.00 -4.65
N VAL A 342 -11.12 24.11 -4.54
CA VAL A 342 -10.41 25.32 -4.15
C VAL A 342 -9.19 25.47 -5.06
N SER A 343 -8.72 26.69 -5.26
CA SER A 343 -7.47 26.94 -5.97
C SER A 343 -6.29 26.89 -5.00
N TYR A 344 -5.10 26.79 -5.57
CA TYR A 344 -3.85 26.86 -4.80
C TYR A 344 -3.59 28.30 -4.28
N ASP A 345 -3.98 29.34 -5.05
CA ASP A 345 -3.81 30.77 -4.73
C ASP A 345 -4.97 31.32 -3.90
#